data_ce625e930871123577399ea35dab8e6d
#
_entry.id   ce625e930871123577399ea35dab8e6d
#
_cell.length_a   1.000
_cell.length_b   1.000
_cell.length_c   1.000
_cell.angle_alpha   90.00
_cell.angle_beta   90.00
_cell.angle_gamma   90.00
#
_symmetry.space_group_name_H-M   'P 1'
#
loop_
_entity.id
_entity.type
_entity.pdbx_description
1 polymer ?
#
loop_
_entity_poly.entity_id
_entity_poly.type
_entity_poly.pdbx_seq_one_letter_code
_entity_poly.pdbx_strand_id
1 'polypeptide(L)'
;DVYKRQIEGSIAHVTMLGKQGIISQAESNDIVACLKQILKEVESGELEISSKYEDIHSFVEATLIDRLGDTGKKLHTGRSRNDQVALDMRLFTRKTVKETDNELKELLAVILKIMKENTQTIMPGFTHLQKAQPITLAHHMGAYFEMFKRDRSRLCDIYKRMNYCPLGSGALAGTTYPLDRDYTAQLLDFYGPTLNSMDGVSDRDYLIEFLSALSTIMMHLSRFSEEIIIWNSNEYQFVEIDDAYSTGSSIMPQKKNPDIAELVRGKTGRVYGALMSLLTTMKGIPLAYNKDMQEDKELAFDAFDTAKG
;
A
#
# COMPACT_ATOMS: atom_id res chain seq x y z
N ASP A 1 2.48 4.95 -10.44
CA ASP A 1 3.35 3.75 -10.35
C ASP A 1 2.74 2.42 -10.84
N VAL A 2 1.50 2.40 -11.37
CA VAL A 2 0.86 1.15 -11.85
C VAL A 2 1.64 0.55 -13.02
N TYR A 3 2.11 1.37 -13.95
CA TYR A 3 2.90 0.95 -15.12
C TYR A 3 4.20 0.22 -14.73
N LYS A 4 4.86 0.61 -13.63
CA LYS A 4 6.10 -0.05 -13.15
C LYS A 4 5.82 -1.50 -12.77
N ARG A 5 4.80 -1.75 -11.98
CA ARG A 5 4.41 -3.09 -11.53
C ARG A 5 3.97 -3.97 -12.69
N GLN A 6 3.18 -3.40 -13.61
CA GLN A 6 2.76 -4.10 -14.82
C GLN A 6 3.96 -4.52 -15.66
N ILE A 7 4.96 -3.64 -15.86
CA ILE A 7 6.17 -3.94 -16.63
C ILE A 7 7.06 -4.95 -15.90
N GLU A 8 7.23 -4.81 -14.58
CA GLU A 8 7.98 -5.76 -13.74
C GLU A 8 7.40 -7.18 -13.84
N GLY A 9 6.09 -7.31 -13.67
CA GLY A 9 5.39 -8.58 -13.82
C GLY A 9 5.49 -9.17 -15.23
N SER A 10 5.41 -8.31 -16.25
CA SER A 10 5.54 -8.71 -17.66
C SER A 10 6.96 -9.18 -18.00
N ILE A 11 7.99 -8.53 -17.48
CA ILE A 11 9.39 -8.95 -17.66
C ILE A 11 9.62 -10.33 -17.03
N ALA A 12 9.13 -10.55 -15.81
CA ALA A 12 9.25 -11.85 -15.15
C ALA A 12 8.53 -12.95 -15.92
N HIS A 13 7.31 -12.67 -16.39
CA HIS A 13 6.52 -13.63 -17.17
C HIS A 13 7.21 -14.01 -18.48
N VAL A 14 7.65 -13.04 -19.29
CA VAL A 14 8.27 -13.32 -20.57
C VAL A 14 9.65 -13.98 -20.44
N THR A 15 10.38 -13.66 -19.37
CA THR A 15 11.64 -14.32 -19.04
C THR A 15 11.41 -15.81 -18.77
N MET A 16 10.35 -16.13 -18.04
CA MET A 16 9.93 -17.52 -17.79
C MET A 16 9.51 -18.22 -19.08
N LEU A 17 8.73 -17.56 -19.96
CA LEU A 17 8.32 -18.15 -21.25
C LEU A 17 9.52 -18.53 -22.12
N GLY A 18 10.55 -17.68 -22.16
CA GLY A 18 11.80 -17.95 -22.88
C GLY A 18 12.56 -19.14 -22.27
N LYS A 19 12.72 -19.16 -20.94
CA LYS A 19 13.37 -20.27 -20.23
C LYS A 19 12.68 -21.62 -20.46
N GLN A 20 11.34 -21.64 -20.51
CA GLN A 20 10.55 -22.85 -20.77
C GLN A 20 10.49 -23.26 -22.25
N GLY A 21 11.06 -22.46 -23.15
CA GLY A 21 11.00 -22.71 -24.59
C GLY A 21 9.61 -22.56 -25.21
N ILE A 22 8.69 -21.90 -24.51
CA ILE A 22 7.34 -21.59 -25.02
C ILE A 22 7.43 -20.53 -26.13
N ILE A 23 8.36 -19.60 -25.97
CA ILE A 23 8.84 -18.68 -27.01
C ILE A 23 10.35 -18.86 -27.14
N SER A 24 10.94 -18.42 -28.25
CA SER A 24 12.39 -18.47 -28.39
C SER A 24 13.09 -17.51 -27.41
N GLN A 25 14.33 -17.82 -27.05
CA GLN A 25 15.12 -16.97 -26.15
C GLN A 25 15.38 -15.57 -26.77
N ALA A 26 15.52 -15.52 -28.11
CA ALA A 26 15.67 -14.26 -28.84
C ALA A 26 14.43 -13.37 -28.68
N GLU A 27 13.24 -13.91 -28.92
CA GLU A 27 11.97 -13.19 -28.74
C GLU A 27 11.77 -12.74 -27.28
N SER A 28 12.10 -13.58 -26.31
CA SER A 28 12.05 -13.20 -24.89
C SER A 28 12.97 -12.02 -24.60
N ASN A 29 14.20 -12.03 -25.10
CA ASN A 29 15.16 -10.94 -24.90
C ASN A 29 14.69 -9.64 -25.55
N ASP A 30 14.15 -9.71 -26.77
CA ASP A 30 13.63 -8.53 -27.49
C ASP A 30 12.45 -7.89 -26.75
N ILE A 31 11.51 -8.70 -26.24
CA ILE A 31 10.38 -8.22 -25.45
C ILE A 31 10.86 -7.58 -24.14
N VAL A 32 11.77 -8.22 -23.41
CA VAL A 32 12.34 -7.67 -22.16
C VAL A 32 13.06 -6.34 -22.42
N ALA A 33 13.87 -6.25 -23.48
CA ALA A 33 14.56 -5.02 -23.82
C ALA A 33 13.57 -3.88 -24.16
N CYS A 34 12.54 -4.19 -24.94
CA CYS A 34 11.51 -3.23 -25.29
C CYS A 34 10.68 -2.77 -24.08
N LEU A 35 10.29 -3.67 -23.17
CA LEU A 35 9.60 -3.33 -21.93
C LEU A 35 10.43 -2.40 -21.03
N LYS A 36 11.73 -2.66 -20.91
CA LYS A 36 12.65 -1.78 -20.15
C LYS A 36 12.77 -0.40 -20.80
N GLN A 37 12.77 -0.34 -22.13
CA GLN A 37 12.80 0.91 -22.85
C GLN A 37 11.50 1.70 -22.68
N ILE A 38 10.33 1.05 -22.77
CA ILE A 38 9.02 1.66 -22.48
C ILE A 38 9.00 2.23 -21.07
N LEU A 39 9.49 1.47 -20.08
CA LEU A 39 9.56 1.95 -18.70
C LEU A 39 10.38 3.23 -18.57
N LYS A 40 11.58 3.25 -19.18
CA LYS A 40 12.46 4.42 -19.16
C LYS A 40 11.83 5.65 -19.82
N GLU A 41 11.18 5.47 -20.95
CA GLU A 41 10.54 6.57 -21.69
C GLU A 41 9.31 7.13 -20.95
N VAL A 42 8.53 6.28 -20.28
CA VAL A 42 7.42 6.74 -19.42
C VAL A 42 7.97 7.50 -18.21
N GLU A 43 9.06 7.03 -17.60
CA GLU A 43 9.69 7.70 -16.46
C GLU A 43 10.32 9.05 -16.83
N SER A 44 10.88 9.17 -18.03
CA SER A 44 11.46 10.44 -18.51
C SER A 44 10.40 11.42 -19.07
N GLY A 45 9.16 10.98 -19.27
CA GLY A 45 8.10 11.75 -19.90
C GLY A 45 8.20 11.82 -21.44
N GLU A 46 9.12 11.06 -22.05
CA GLU A 46 9.22 10.94 -23.51
C GLU A 46 8.04 10.19 -24.12
N LEU A 47 7.45 9.27 -23.35
CA LEU A 47 6.26 8.51 -23.72
C LEU A 47 5.13 8.80 -22.75
N GLU A 48 4.11 9.53 -23.22
CA GLU A 48 2.92 9.82 -22.41
C GLU A 48 1.94 8.64 -22.41
N ILE A 49 1.40 8.32 -21.23
CA ILE A 49 0.36 7.30 -21.10
C ILE A 49 -0.93 7.85 -21.67
N SER A 50 -1.38 7.27 -22.77
CA SER A 50 -2.55 7.74 -23.51
C SER A 50 -3.86 7.24 -22.89
N SER A 51 -4.81 8.15 -22.66
CA SER A 51 -6.18 7.84 -22.21
C SER A 51 -7.05 7.16 -23.28
N LYS A 52 -6.52 6.90 -24.47
CA LYS A 52 -7.22 6.17 -25.55
C LYS A 52 -7.35 4.67 -25.26
N TYR A 53 -6.53 4.14 -24.37
CA TYR A 53 -6.56 2.73 -23.97
C TYR A 53 -7.44 2.53 -22.74
N GLU A 54 -8.07 1.38 -22.65
CA GLU A 54 -8.97 1.03 -21.54
C GLU A 54 -8.23 1.05 -20.18
N ASP A 55 -6.99 0.56 -20.18
CA ASP A 55 -6.14 0.49 -19.00
C ASP A 55 -4.64 0.58 -19.35
N ILE A 56 -3.81 0.67 -18.33
CA ILE A 56 -2.36 0.73 -18.47
C ILE A 56 -1.77 -0.53 -19.13
N HIS A 57 -2.39 -1.68 -18.93
CA HIS A 57 -1.93 -2.94 -19.49
C HIS A 57 -2.11 -2.93 -21.02
N SER A 58 -3.27 -2.47 -21.48
CA SER A 58 -3.58 -2.30 -22.91
C SER A 58 -2.64 -1.29 -23.56
N PHE A 59 -2.30 -0.21 -22.86
CA PHE A 59 -1.33 0.77 -23.35
C PHE A 59 0.06 0.16 -23.55
N VAL A 60 0.60 -0.54 -22.56
CA VAL A 60 1.94 -1.16 -22.63
C VAL A 60 1.96 -2.26 -23.70
N GLU A 61 0.91 -3.09 -23.77
CA GLU A 61 0.79 -4.15 -24.76
C GLU A 61 0.72 -3.60 -26.20
N ALA A 62 -0.11 -2.59 -26.43
CA ALA A 62 -0.20 -1.93 -27.74
C ALA A 62 1.14 -1.29 -28.15
N THR A 63 1.79 -0.56 -27.23
CA THR A 63 3.10 0.05 -27.51
C THR A 63 4.16 -1.01 -27.82
N LEU A 64 4.13 -2.15 -27.13
CA LEU A 64 5.03 -3.27 -27.41
C LEU A 64 4.77 -3.88 -28.78
N ILE A 65 3.50 -4.08 -29.17
CA ILE A 65 3.10 -4.62 -30.46
C ILE A 65 3.46 -3.64 -31.59
N ASP A 66 3.28 -2.35 -31.41
CA ASP A 66 3.66 -1.33 -32.40
C ASP A 66 5.17 -1.36 -32.70
N ARG A 67 6.00 -1.70 -31.70
CA ARG A 67 7.46 -1.76 -31.85
C ARG A 67 7.98 -3.11 -32.34
N LEU A 68 7.39 -4.22 -31.93
CA LEU A 68 7.90 -5.58 -32.17
C LEU A 68 6.98 -6.43 -33.06
N GLY A 69 5.83 -5.90 -33.50
CA GLY A 69 4.87 -6.63 -34.32
C GLY A 69 4.38 -7.93 -33.64
N ASP A 70 4.41 -9.04 -34.37
CA ASP A 70 3.93 -10.33 -33.87
C ASP A 70 4.73 -10.88 -32.67
N THR A 71 6.00 -10.51 -32.53
CA THR A 71 6.79 -10.86 -31.35
C THR A 71 6.19 -10.22 -30.10
N GLY A 72 5.73 -8.97 -30.17
CA GLY A 72 5.11 -8.27 -29.04
C GLY A 72 3.84 -8.96 -28.53
N LYS A 73 3.03 -9.56 -29.42
CA LYS A 73 1.80 -10.30 -29.06
C LYS A 73 2.08 -11.52 -28.17
N LYS A 74 3.28 -12.08 -28.22
CA LYS A 74 3.67 -13.27 -27.46
C LYS A 74 3.79 -13.02 -25.96
N LEU A 75 3.88 -11.74 -25.53
CA LEU A 75 3.86 -11.37 -24.12
C LEU A 75 2.65 -11.92 -23.35
N HIS A 76 1.51 -12.05 -24.01
CA HIS A 76 0.26 -12.50 -23.37
C HIS A 76 0.09 -14.03 -23.34
N THR A 77 1.05 -14.79 -23.86
CA THR A 77 0.99 -16.27 -23.92
C THR A 77 0.84 -16.86 -22.52
N GLY A 78 -0.19 -17.68 -22.32
CA GLY A 78 -0.43 -18.38 -21.03
C GLY A 78 -0.80 -17.46 -19.87
N ARG A 79 -1.20 -16.20 -20.11
CA ARG A 79 -1.57 -15.21 -19.10
C ARG A 79 -2.97 -14.68 -19.34
N SER A 80 -3.65 -14.30 -18.28
CA SER A 80 -4.92 -13.58 -18.29
C SER A 80 -4.75 -12.19 -17.67
N ARG A 81 -5.68 -11.28 -18.00
CA ARG A 81 -5.77 -10.00 -17.27
C ARG A 81 -6.03 -10.23 -15.78
N ASN A 82 -6.73 -11.31 -15.42
CA ASN A 82 -7.10 -11.60 -14.03
C ASN A 82 -5.89 -11.89 -13.16
N ASP A 83 -4.98 -12.79 -13.55
CA ASP A 83 -3.78 -13.09 -12.78
C ASP A 83 -2.74 -11.96 -12.85
N GLN A 84 -2.70 -11.21 -13.94
CA GLN A 84 -1.87 -10.02 -14.11
C GLN A 84 -2.26 -8.92 -13.13
N VAL A 85 -3.54 -8.56 -13.04
CA VAL A 85 -4.04 -7.52 -12.12
C VAL A 85 -3.91 -7.99 -10.67
N ALA A 86 -4.16 -9.26 -10.38
CA ALA A 86 -3.92 -9.83 -9.05
C ALA A 86 -2.45 -9.69 -8.62
N LEU A 87 -1.50 -9.90 -9.53
CA LEU A 87 -0.09 -9.68 -9.27
C LEU A 87 0.20 -8.20 -8.96
N ASP A 88 -0.30 -7.27 -9.79
CA ASP A 88 -0.05 -5.84 -9.63
C ASP A 88 -0.52 -5.33 -8.27
N MET A 89 -1.68 -5.82 -7.81
CA MET A 89 -2.20 -5.47 -6.49
C MET A 89 -1.36 -6.05 -5.34
N ARG A 90 -0.83 -7.26 -5.50
CA ARG A 90 0.11 -7.82 -4.51
C ARG A 90 1.45 -7.07 -4.49
N LEU A 91 1.99 -6.70 -5.65
CA LEU A 91 3.20 -5.86 -5.73
C LEU A 91 2.98 -4.48 -5.12
N PHE A 92 1.80 -3.87 -5.36
CA PHE A 92 1.41 -2.62 -4.71
C PHE A 92 1.39 -2.77 -3.19
N THR A 93 0.63 -3.73 -2.68
CA THR A 93 0.47 -3.92 -1.24
C THR A 93 1.80 -4.26 -0.58
N ARG A 94 2.63 -5.09 -1.21
CA ARG A 94 3.97 -5.41 -0.71
C ARG A 94 4.86 -4.17 -0.55
N LYS A 95 4.83 -3.27 -1.54
CA LYS A 95 5.56 -2.01 -1.50
C LYS A 95 5.04 -1.10 -0.40
N THR A 96 3.72 -0.88 -0.36
CA THR A 96 3.09 0.05 0.59
C THR A 96 3.18 -0.44 2.04
N VAL A 97 3.11 -1.75 2.29
CA VAL A 97 3.38 -2.33 3.61
C VAL A 97 4.80 -2.00 4.08
N LYS A 98 5.81 -2.12 3.21
CA LYS A 98 7.20 -1.75 3.54
C LYS A 98 7.35 -0.24 3.78
N GLU A 99 6.73 0.59 2.96
CA GLU A 99 6.75 2.04 3.14
C GLU A 99 6.11 2.42 4.48
N THR A 100 4.91 1.91 4.78
CA THR A 100 4.23 2.17 6.06
C THR A 100 5.06 1.70 7.26
N ASP A 101 5.74 0.54 7.18
CA ASP A 101 6.63 0.08 8.25
C ASP A 101 7.81 1.04 8.47
N ASN A 102 8.36 1.60 7.40
CA ASN A 102 9.47 2.57 7.49
C ASN A 102 9.01 3.90 8.12
N GLU A 103 7.86 4.44 7.70
CA GLU A 103 7.28 5.64 8.31
C GLU A 103 7.01 5.43 9.82
N LEU A 104 6.47 4.27 10.20
CA LEU A 104 6.28 3.93 11.62
C LEU A 104 7.61 3.80 12.37
N LYS A 105 8.69 3.33 11.75
CA LYS A 105 10.04 3.32 12.38
C LYS A 105 10.52 4.73 12.68
N GLU A 106 10.33 5.66 11.75
CA GLU A 106 10.72 7.06 11.93
C GLU A 106 9.90 7.71 13.05
N LEU A 107 8.58 7.50 13.06
CA LEU A 107 7.72 7.96 14.14
C LEU A 107 8.14 7.39 15.52
N LEU A 108 8.43 6.10 15.58
CA LEU A 108 8.91 5.45 16.81
C LEU A 108 10.27 6.01 17.27
N ALA A 109 11.16 6.37 16.35
CA ALA A 109 12.43 6.99 16.69
C ALA A 109 12.24 8.39 17.31
N VAL A 110 11.31 9.19 16.77
CA VAL A 110 10.94 10.50 17.34
C VAL A 110 10.32 10.34 18.73
N ILE A 111 9.36 9.43 18.89
CA ILE A 111 8.73 9.17 20.20
C ILE A 111 9.78 8.72 21.21
N LEU A 112 10.70 7.83 20.84
CA LEU A 112 11.78 7.36 21.70
C LEU A 112 12.73 8.49 22.13
N LYS A 113 13.01 9.43 21.22
CA LYS A 113 13.80 10.62 21.55
C LYS A 113 13.09 11.47 22.61
N ILE A 114 11.81 11.77 22.41
CA ILE A 114 10.98 12.51 23.38
C ILE A 114 10.98 11.80 24.73
N MET A 115 10.80 10.47 24.75
CA MET A 115 10.84 9.68 25.97
C MET A 115 12.17 9.83 26.72
N LYS A 116 13.30 9.73 26.03
CA LYS A 116 14.64 9.85 26.63
C LYS A 116 14.89 11.21 27.27
N GLU A 117 14.43 12.27 26.61
CA GLU A 117 14.60 13.64 27.06
C GLU A 117 13.66 14.02 28.21
N ASN A 118 12.58 13.25 28.44
CA ASN A 118 11.51 13.59 29.37
C ASN A 118 11.26 12.55 30.48
N THR A 119 12.28 11.80 30.88
CA THR A 119 12.18 10.78 31.92
C THR A 119 11.86 11.37 33.31
N GLN A 120 12.13 12.65 33.52
CA GLN A 120 11.89 13.38 34.77
C GLN A 120 10.81 14.47 34.64
N THR A 121 10.24 14.67 33.46
CA THR A 121 9.18 15.67 33.23
C THR A 121 7.85 15.13 33.77
N ILE A 122 7.47 15.60 34.96
CA ILE A 122 6.24 15.17 35.65
C ILE A 122 5.04 15.88 35.06
N MET A 123 3.98 15.12 34.80
CA MET A 123 2.69 15.63 34.34
C MET A 123 1.54 14.86 35.01
N PRO A 124 0.31 15.42 35.04
CA PRO A 124 -0.83 14.66 35.55
C PRO A 124 -1.24 13.59 34.51
N GLY A 125 -1.46 12.38 35.00
CA GLY A 125 -2.18 11.36 34.26
C GLY A 125 -3.68 11.53 34.47
N PHE A 126 -4.48 11.21 33.43
CA PHE A 126 -5.92 11.40 33.43
C PHE A 126 -6.68 10.09 33.25
N THR A 127 -7.80 9.95 33.95
CA THR A 127 -8.87 9.02 33.62
C THR A 127 -10.18 9.81 33.60
N HIS A 128 -11.07 9.56 32.64
CA HIS A 128 -12.32 10.31 32.47
C HIS A 128 -12.11 11.84 32.32
N LEU A 129 -10.98 12.26 31.77
CA LEU A 129 -10.49 13.66 31.73
C LEU A 129 -10.38 14.32 33.12
N GLN A 130 -10.34 13.53 34.20
CA GLN A 130 -10.06 13.97 35.56
C GLN A 130 -8.63 13.60 35.95
N LYS A 131 -7.95 14.49 36.68
CA LYS A 131 -6.60 14.23 37.21
C LYS A 131 -6.62 13.00 38.10
N ALA A 132 -5.73 12.05 37.83
CA ALA A 132 -5.62 10.82 38.56
C ALA A 132 -4.25 10.73 39.24
N GLN A 133 -3.29 10.05 38.65
CA GLN A 133 -1.97 9.85 39.23
C GLN A 133 -0.92 10.70 38.48
N PRO A 134 0.14 11.18 39.20
CA PRO A 134 1.28 11.78 38.51
C PRO A 134 2.01 10.72 37.69
N ILE A 135 2.42 11.11 36.49
CA ILE A 135 3.22 10.29 35.54
C ILE A 135 4.36 11.14 34.98
N THR A 136 5.27 10.54 34.25
CA THR A 136 6.21 11.30 33.43
C THR A 136 5.71 11.38 31.99
N LEU A 137 6.12 12.41 31.26
CA LEU A 137 5.85 12.51 29.82
C LEU A 137 6.42 11.30 29.08
N ALA A 138 7.59 10.80 29.49
CA ALA A 138 8.19 9.59 28.93
C ALA A 138 7.27 8.37 29.09
N HIS A 139 6.62 8.20 30.25
CA HIS A 139 5.70 7.10 30.48
C HIS A 139 4.45 7.22 29.59
N HIS A 140 3.91 8.42 29.45
CA HIS A 140 2.77 8.68 28.58
C HIS A 140 3.10 8.36 27.11
N MET A 141 4.20 8.91 26.59
CA MET A 141 4.67 8.65 25.20
C MET A 141 4.98 7.17 24.99
N GLY A 142 5.42 6.45 26.02
CA GLY A 142 5.65 5.01 25.98
C GLY A 142 4.40 4.20 25.63
N ALA A 143 3.20 4.67 26.01
CA ALA A 143 1.95 4.02 25.62
C ALA A 143 1.73 4.08 24.10
N TYR A 144 1.98 5.22 23.47
CA TYR A 144 1.92 5.37 22.01
C TYR A 144 3.02 4.59 21.31
N PHE A 145 4.23 4.57 21.87
CA PHE A 145 5.31 3.71 21.37
C PHE A 145 4.87 2.25 21.27
N GLU A 146 4.25 1.70 22.31
CA GLU A 146 3.75 0.31 22.30
C GLU A 146 2.59 0.11 21.31
N MET A 147 1.74 1.10 21.09
CA MET A 147 0.67 1.04 20.07
C MET A 147 1.27 0.90 18.66
N PHE A 148 2.16 1.80 18.25
CA PHE A 148 2.78 1.79 16.92
C PHE A 148 3.72 0.60 16.73
N LYS A 149 4.35 0.11 17.77
CA LYS A 149 5.13 -1.14 17.74
C LYS A 149 4.26 -2.35 17.40
N ARG A 150 3.04 -2.44 17.97
CA ARG A 150 2.06 -3.48 17.61
C ARG A 150 1.57 -3.32 16.17
N ASP A 151 1.44 -2.09 15.66
CA ASP A 151 1.04 -1.84 14.28
C ASP A 151 2.09 -2.38 13.30
N ARG A 152 3.37 -2.19 13.57
CA ARG A 152 4.45 -2.80 12.79
C ARG A 152 4.39 -4.32 12.78
N SER A 153 4.05 -4.95 13.91
CA SER A 153 3.87 -6.40 13.98
C SER A 153 2.74 -6.87 13.04
N ARG A 154 1.62 -6.12 12.98
CA ARG A 154 0.52 -6.39 12.03
C ARG A 154 0.99 -6.34 10.59
N LEU A 155 1.75 -5.32 10.21
CA LEU A 155 2.32 -5.19 8.85
C LEU A 155 3.25 -6.36 8.50
N CYS A 156 4.08 -6.82 9.43
CA CYS A 156 4.91 -8.01 9.24
C CYS A 156 4.08 -9.27 8.97
N ASP A 157 2.97 -9.45 9.67
CA ASP A 157 2.11 -10.62 9.50
C ASP A 157 1.34 -10.59 8.18
N ILE A 158 0.89 -9.41 7.74
CA ILE A 158 0.30 -9.20 6.41
C ILE A 158 1.32 -9.58 5.32
N TYR A 159 2.55 -9.06 5.42
CA TYR A 159 3.61 -9.35 4.47
C TYR A 159 3.84 -10.84 4.30
N LYS A 160 3.88 -11.60 5.39
CA LYS A 160 4.09 -13.06 5.36
C LYS A 160 2.98 -13.79 4.60
N ARG A 161 1.72 -13.43 4.85
CA ARG A 161 0.56 -14.09 4.22
C ARG A 161 0.37 -13.71 2.77
N MET A 162 0.67 -12.46 2.40
CA MET A 162 0.42 -11.97 1.06
C MET A 162 1.50 -12.30 0.03
N ASN A 163 2.72 -12.66 0.46
CA ASN A 163 3.88 -12.72 -0.42
C ASN A 163 3.95 -14.01 -1.25
N TYR A 164 2.86 -14.32 -1.97
CA TYR A 164 2.74 -15.43 -2.92
C TYR A 164 2.30 -14.94 -4.29
N CYS A 165 2.93 -15.50 -5.36
CA CYS A 165 2.76 -15.03 -6.74
C CYS A 165 1.51 -15.66 -7.39
N PRO A 166 0.55 -14.87 -7.89
CA PRO A 166 -0.64 -15.39 -8.56
C PRO A 166 -0.41 -15.72 -10.03
N LEU A 167 0.68 -15.23 -10.67
CA LEU A 167 0.93 -15.48 -12.09
C LEU A 167 0.96 -16.98 -12.43
N GLY A 168 0.37 -17.30 -13.58
CA GLY A 168 0.15 -18.66 -14.03
C GLY A 168 -1.19 -19.24 -13.57
N SER A 169 -1.98 -18.49 -12.78
CA SER A 169 -3.37 -18.85 -12.47
C SER A 169 -4.30 -18.69 -13.67
N GLY A 170 -3.89 -17.92 -14.68
CA GLY A 170 -4.70 -17.63 -15.85
C GLY A 170 -5.97 -16.87 -15.48
N ALA A 171 -7.07 -17.12 -16.19
CA ALA A 171 -8.36 -16.53 -15.85
C ALA A 171 -8.90 -17.06 -14.51
N LEU A 172 -8.73 -18.37 -14.23
CA LEU A 172 -9.14 -19.04 -12.99
C LEU A 172 -8.59 -20.48 -12.84
N ALA A 173 -8.25 -21.17 -13.93
CA ALA A 173 -7.92 -22.60 -13.93
C ALA A 173 -6.51 -22.90 -14.49
N GLY A 174 -5.62 -21.92 -14.50
CA GLY A 174 -4.28 -22.06 -15.08
C GLY A 174 -4.31 -22.06 -16.61
N THR A 175 -3.35 -22.77 -17.19
CA THR A 175 -3.15 -22.86 -18.64
C THR A 175 -2.59 -24.24 -19.01
N THR A 176 -2.75 -24.65 -20.26
CA THR A 176 -2.14 -25.87 -20.82
C THR A 176 -0.66 -25.71 -21.18
N TYR A 177 -0.13 -24.48 -21.19
CA TYR A 177 1.31 -24.26 -21.36
C TYR A 177 2.09 -24.71 -20.12
N PRO A 178 3.30 -25.28 -20.29
CA PRO A 178 4.14 -25.73 -19.18
C PRO A 178 4.87 -24.55 -18.50
N LEU A 179 4.10 -23.67 -17.84
CA LEU A 179 4.66 -22.52 -17.14
C LEU A 179 5.44 -22.95 -15.89
N ASP A 180 6.62 -22.36 -15.68
CA ASP A 180 7.39 -22.48 -14.43
C ASP A 180 6.98 -21.37 -13.44
N ARG A 181 5.92 -21.64 -12.66
CA ARG A 181 5.36 -20.69 -11.70
C ARG A 181 6.31 -20.40 -10.54
N ASP A 182 7.12 -21.38 -10.14
CA ASP A 182 8.13 -21.21 -9.09
C ASP A 182 9.22 -20.24 -9.54
N TYR A 183 9.69 -20.39 -10.77
CA TYR A 183 10.67 -19.48 -11.35
C TYR A 183 10.12 -18.04 -11.49
N THR A 184 8.88 -17.90 -11.91
CA THR A 184 8.23 -16.57 -11.98
C THR A 184 8.13 -15.94 -10.58
N ALA A 185 7.74 -16.70 -9.56
CA ALA A 185 7.68 -16.24 -8.19
C ALA A 185 9.07 -15.82 -7.67
N GLN A 186 10.12 -16.59 -7.99
CA GLN A 186 11.50 -16.27 -7.63
C GLN A 186 11.99 -14.95 -8.27
N LEU A 187 11.70 -14.74 -9.57
CA LEU A 187 12.06 -13.51 -10.29
C LEU A 187 11.42 -12.25 -9.68
N LEU A 188 10.29 -12.42 -8.99
CA LEU A 188 9.51 -11.34 -8.37
C LEU A 188 9.65 -11.28 -6.84
N ASP A 189 10.60 -11.99 -6.24
CA ASP A 189 10.84 -12.05 -4.78
C ASP A 189 9.61 -12.47 -3.96
N PHE A 190 8.77 -13.36 -4.50
CA PHE A 190 7.72 -14.03 -3.75
C PHE A 190 8.25 -15.32 -3.10
N TYR A 191 7.61 -15.78 -2.03
CA TYR A 191 7.95 -17.04 -1.35
C TYR A 191 7.66 -18.28 -2.22
N GLY A 192 6.75 -18.16 -3.18
CA GLY A 192 6.34 -19.19 -4.10
C GLY A 192 5.05 -18.80 -4.83
N PRO A 193 4.52 -19.66 -5.71
CA PRO A 193 3.23 -19.44 -6.35
C PRO A 193 2.06 -19.66 -5.39
N THR A 194 0.90 -19.05 -5.68
CA THR A 194 -0.37 -19.41 -5.04
C THR A 194 -0.74 -20.85 -5.38
N LEU A 195 -1.21 -21.62 -4.38
CA LEU A 195 -1.44 -23.06 -4.52
C LEU A 195 -2.70 -23.41 -5.30
N ASN A 196 -3.72 -22.56 -5.26
CA ASN A 196 -4.97 -22.71 -6.00
C ASN A 196 -5.16 -21.55 -6.97
N SER A 197 -5.40 -21.84 -8.23
CA SER A 197 -5.48 -20.83 -9.28
C SER A 197 -6.74 -19.97 -9.19
N MET A 198 -7.86 -20.49 -8.71
CA MET A 198 -9.07 -19.71 -8.50
C MET A 198 -8.90 -18.74 -7.34
N ASP A 199 -8.31 -19.18 -6.25
CA ASP A 199 -7.94 -18.34 -5.11
C ASP A 199 -6.90 -17.28 -5.51
N GLY A 200 -5.90 -17.67 -6.31
CA GLY A 200 -4.85 -16.76 -6.78
C GLY A 200 -5.35 -15.51 -7.51
N VAL A 201 -6.46 -15.60 -8.25
CA VAL A 201 -7.08 -14.46 -8.94
C VAL A 201 -8.19 -13.79 -8.13
N SER A 202 -8.76 -14.48 -7.15
CA SER A 202 -9.92 -14.05 -6.35
C SER A 202 -9.54 -13.39 -5.03
N ASP A 203 -8.44 -13.82 -4.40
CA ASP A 203 -8.04 -13.37 -3.07
C ASP A 203 -7.83 -11.86 -2.98
N ARG A 204 -8.46 -11.25 -1.99
CA ARG A 204 -8.29 -9.87 -1.55
C ARG A 204 -8.13 -9.75 -0.03
N ASP A 205 -7.95 -10.88 0.67
CA ASP A 205 -7.79 -10.89 2.13
C ASP A 205 -6.62 -10.00 2.55
N TYR A 206 -5.51 -10.05 1.81
CA TYR A 206 -4.34 -9.21 2.08
C TYR A 206 -4.62 -7.70 1.97
N LEU A 207 -5.55 -7.28 1.09
CA LEU A 207 -5.99 -5.87 1.02
C LEU A 207 -6.87 -5.51 2.21
N ILE A 208 -7.79 -6.39 2.59
CA ILE A 208 -8.66 -6.22 3.77
C ILE A 208 -7.78 -6.14 5.03
N GLU A 209 -6.80 -7.03 5.18
CA GLU A 209 -5.84 -7.00 6.29
C GLU A 209 -5.03 -5.70 6.30
N PHE A 210 -4.56 -5.25 5.12
CA PHE A 210 -3.80 -4.01 5.01
C PHE A 210 -4.65 -2.78 5.36
N LEU A 211 -5.87 -2.67 4.84
CA LEU A 211 -6.80 -1.59 5.18
C LEU A 211 -7.20 -1.63 6.66
N SER A 212 -7.32 -2.82 7.25
CA SER A 212 -7.55 -3.00 8.69
C SER A 212 -6.36 -2.50 9.52
N ALA A 213 -5.13 -2.81 9.09
CA ALA A 213 -3.92 -2.30 9.74
C ALA A 213 -3.83 -0.78 9.63
N LEU A 214 -4.06 -0.20 8.43
CA LEU A 214 -4.11 1.25 8.24
C LEU A 214 -5.19 1.90 9.10
N SER A 215 -6.37 1.30 9.21
CA SER A 215 -7.44 1.78 10.09
C SER A 215 -7.03 1.78 11.56
N THR A 216 -6.29 0.77 12.00
CA THR A 216 -5.76 0.70 13.36
C THR A 216 -4.68 1.75 13.61
N ILE A 217 -3.77 1.95 12.66
CA ILE A 217 -2.74 3.01 12.69
C ILE A 217 -3.42 4.38 12.79
N MET A 218 -4.39 4.66 11.93
CA MET A 218 -5.13 5.92 11.94
C MET A 218 -5.90 6.14 13.24
N MET A 219 -6.43 5.09 13.86
CA MET A 219 -7.06 5.18 15.18
C MET A 219 -6.03 5.58 16.25
N HIS A 220 -4.82 5.01 16.24
CA HIS A 220 -3.76 5.39 17.15
C HIS A 220 -3.29 6.83 16.91
N LEU A 221 -3.11 7.24 15.66
CA LEU A 221 -2.77 8.61 15.27
C LEU A 221 -3.86 9.60 15.68
N SER A 222 -5.13 9.24 15.50
CA SER A 222 -6.27 10.06 15.92
C SER A 222 -6.30 10.28 17.43
N ARG A 223 -6.05 9.25 18.23
CA ARG A 223 -5.95 9.35 19.70
C ARG A 223 -4.77 10.23 20.11
N PHE A 224 -3.62 10.04 19.49
CA PHE A 224 -2.44 10.87 19.74
C PHE A 224 -2.69 12.34 19.39
N SER A 225 -3.32 12.58 18.25
CA SER A 225 -3.73 13.93 17.81
C SER A 225 -4.70 14.59 18.78
N GLU A 226 -5.69 13.83 19.29
CA GLU A 226 -6.64 14.36 20.28
C GLU A 226 -5.93 14.83 21.55
N GLU A 227 -4.92 14.08 22.03
CA GLU A 227 -4.16 14.52 23.19
C GLU A 227 -3.34 15.79 22.92
N ILE A 228 -2.73 15.90 21.73
CA ILE A 228 -2.03 17.13 21.34
C ILE A 228 -2.98 18.32 21.31
N ILE A 229 -4.19 18.14 20.76
CA ILE A 229 -5.23 19.17 20.71
C ILE A 229 -5.59 19.63 22.14
N ILE A 230 -5.86 18.67 23.04
CA ILE A 230 -6.17 18.94 24.44
C ILE A 230 -4.99 19.66 25.11
N TRP A 231 -3.76 19.17 24.93
CA TRP A 231 -2.58 19.75 25.56
C TRP A 231 -2.23 21.16 25.05
N ASN A 232 -2.58 21.47 23.81
CA ASN A 232 -2.39 22.80 23.21
C ASN A 232 -3.51 23.77 23.56
N SER A 233 -4.61 23.32 24.18
CA SER A 233 -5.73 24.19 24.53
C SER A 233 -5.36 25.21 25.59
N ASN A 234 -6.10 26.32 25.63
CA ASN A 234 -5.90 27.38 26.62
C ASN A 234 -6.06 26.91 28.07
N GLU A 235 -6.83 25.85 28.28
CA GLU A 235 -7.11 25.25 29.59
C GLU A 235 -5.97 24.39 30.11
N TYR A 236 -5.26 23.68 29.19
CA TYR A 236 -4.18 22.75 29.58
C TYR A 236 -2.78 23.36 29.41
N GLN A 237 -2.47 23.95 28.26
CA GLN A 237 -1.18 24.59 27.98
C GLN A 237 0.05 23.74 28.30
N PHE A 238 -0.02 22.41 28.03
CA PHE A 238 1.10 21.50 28.28
C PHE A 238 2.11 21.54 27.13
N VAL A 239 1.65 21.85 25.92
CA VAL A 239 2.46 21.98 24.71
C VAL A 239 2.06 23.23 23.94
N GLU A 240 3.00 23.79 23.18
CA GLU A 240 2.77 24.80 22.18
C GLU A 240 3.15 24.23 20.81
N ILE A 241 2.25 24.31 19.83
CA ILE A 241 2.51 23.84 18.47
C ILE A 241 3.29 24.92 17.73
N ASP A 242 4.31 24.51 16.99
CA ASP A 242 5.11 25.39 16.12
C ASP A 242 4.22 26.09 15.09
N ASP A 243 4.55 27.33 14.74
CA ASP A 243 3.80 28.13 13.77
C ASP A 243 3.71 27.48 12.38
N ALA A 244 4.70 26.67 12.01
CA ALA A 244 4.70 25.92 10.76
C ALA A 244 3.60 24.82 10.69
N TYR A 245 3.05 24.41 11.83
CA TYR A 245 2.03 23.36 11.97
C TYR A 245 0.72 23.86 12.60
N SER A 246 0.53 25.18 12.66
CA SER A 246 -0.66 25.82 13.21
C SER A 246 -1.16 26.91 12.27
N THR A 247 -2.46 27.20 12.30
CA THR A 247 -3.01 28.37 11.62
C THR A 247 -3.44 29.44 12.62
N GLY A 248 -3.20 30.70 12.24
CA GLY A 248 -3.69 31.84 13.00
C GLY A 248 -5.12 32.23 12.63
N SER A 249 -5.69 33.14 13.40
CA SER A 249 -6.94 33.79 13.07
C SER A 249 -6.67 35.24 12.64
N SER A 250 -7.27 35.67 11.52
CA SER A 250 -7.17 37.08 11.07
C SER A 250 -7.78 38.06 12.05
N ILE A 251 -8.79 37.65 12.82
CA ILE A 251 -9.50 38.46 13.82
C ILE A 251 -8.80 38.40 15.20
N MET A 252 -8.18 37.27 15.51
CA MET A 252 -7.51 37.02 16.80
C MET A 252 -6.07 36.59 16.57
N PRO A 253 -5.12 37.51 16.39
CA PRO A 253 -3.73 37.19 16.05
C PRO A 253 -3.01 36.26 17.03
N GLN A 254 -3.44 36.24 18.29
CA GLN A 254 -2.90 35.40 19.36
C GLN A 254 -3.41 33.95 19.31
N LYS A 255 -4.42 33.65 18.48
CA LYS A 255 -5.03 32.31 18.39
C LYS A 255 -4.23 31.44 17.46
N LYS A 256 -3.76 30.28 17.97
CA LYS A 256 -3.12 29.22 17.23
C LYS A 256 -4.02 27.98 17.22
N ASN A 257 -4.36 27.50 16.03
CA ASN A 257 -5.23 26.32 15.88
C ASN A 257 -4.38 25.08 15.61
N PRO A 258 -4.67 23.93 16.22
CA PRO A 258 -3.95 22.66 16.03
C PRO A 258 -4.42 21.93 14.75
N ASP A 259 -4.45 22.61 13.59
CA ASP A 259 -5.11 22.15 12.37
C ASP A 259 -4.57 20.78 11.89
N ILE A 260 -3.27 20.58 11.94
CA ILE A 260 -2.67 19.31 11.49
C ILE A 260 -3.20 18.14 12.33
N ALA A 261 -3.24 18.30 13.65
CA ALA A 261 -3.78 17.27 14.55
C ALA A 261 -5.28 17.04 14.30
N GLU A 262 -6.06 18.11 14.04
CA GLU A 262 -7.48 17.98 13.69
C GLU A 262 -7.69 17.28 12.35
N LEU A 263 -6.87 17.57 11.35
CA LEU A 263 -6.92 16.92 10.04
C LEU A 263 -6.60 15.41 10.13
N VAL A 264 -5.59 15.01 10.91
CA VAL A 264 -5.27 13.60 11.16
C VAL A 264 -6.45 12.89 11.80
N ARG A 265 -7.05 13.49 12.83
CA ARG A 265 -8.26 12.98 13.49
C ARG A 265 -9.41 12.84 12.51
N GLY A 266 -9.66 13.84 11.67
CA GLY A 266 -10.75 13.85 10.69
C GLY A 266 -10.57 12.84 9.57
N LYS A 267 -9.35 12.71 9.01
CA LYS A 267 -9.02 11.79 7.91
C LYS A 267 -9.16 10.31 8.30
N THR A 268 -9.13 9.98 9.58
CA THR A 268 -9.31 8.61 10.08
C THR A 268 -10.59 7.96 9.56
N GLY A 269 -11.70 8.71 9.51
CA GLY A 269 -12.97 8.22 9.00
C GLY A 269 -12.93 7.81 7.52
N ARG A 270 -12.11 8.46 6.71
CA ARG A 270 -11.93 8.13 5.29
C ARG A 270 -11.31 6.74 5.11
N VAL A 271 -10.28 6.42 5.91
CA VAL A 271 -9.63 5.10 5.87
C VAL A 271 -10.57 4.00 6.38
N TYR A 272 -11.37 4.29 7.43
CA TYR A 272 -12.42 3.35 7.89
C TYR A 272 -13.46 3.08 6.79
N GLY A 273 -13.86 4.13 6.07
CA GLY A 273 -14.80 4.00 4.95
C GLY A 273 -14.26 3.09 3.85
N ALA A 274 -12.99 3.20 3.50
CA ALA A 274 -12.34 2.33 2.50
C ALA A 274 -12.35 0.86 2.93
N LEU A 275 -12.01 0.55 4.18
CA LEU A 275 -12.09 -0.82 4.72
C LEU A 275 -13.51 -1.37 4.66
N MET A 276 -14.49 -0.60 5.11
CA MET A 276 -15.89 -1.03 5.11
C MET A 276 -16.42 -1.24 3.68
N SER A 277 -16.04 -0.39 2.75
CA SER A 277 -16.40 -0.51 1.33
C SER A 277 -15.83 -1.79 0.73
N LEU A 278 -14.54 -2.10 0.97
CA LEU A 278 -13.93 -3.33 0.45
C LEU A 278 -14.56 -4.58 1.04
N LEU A 279 -14.82 -4.62 2.35
CA LEU A 279 -15.53 -5.72 3.00
C LEU A 279 -16.92 -5.92 2.39
N THR A 280 -17.62 -4.81 2.10
CA THR A 280 -18.95 -4.84 1.48
C THR A 280 -18.90 -5.35 0.04
N THR A 281 -17.89 -4.93 -0.73
CA THR A 281 -17.66 -5.41 -2.10
C THR A 281 -17.43 -6.93 -2.12
N MET A 282 -16.57 -7.42 -1.24
CA MET A 282 -16.16 -8.84 -1.26
C MET A 282 -17.20 -9.81 -0.68
N LYS A 283 -18.11 -9.37 0.19
CA LYS A 283 -19.02 -10.24 1.00
C LYS A 283 -19.95 -11.18 0.24
N GLY A 284 -20.22 -10.94 -1.01
CA GLY A 284 -21.28 -11.69 -1.72
C GLY A 284 -20.91 -12.10 -3.15
N ILE A 285 -19.70 -11.85 -3.60
CA ILE A 285 -19.26 -12.20 -4.95
C ILE A 285 -18.80 -13.67 -5.01
N PRO A 286 -19.17 -14.41 -6.09
CA PRO A 286 -18.68 -15.77 -6.30
C PRO A 286 -17.23 -15.76 -6.82
N LEU A 287 -16.61 -16.95 -6.84
CA LEU A 287 -15.34 -17.18 -7.51
C LEU A 287 -15.50 -17.05 -9.04
N ALA A 288 -14.48 -16.69 -9.80
CA ALA A 288 -13.16 -16.28 -9.33
C ALA A 288 -12.99 -14.76 -9.40
N TYR A 289 -13.36 -14.13 -10.51
CA TYR A 289 -13.32 -12.69 -10.74
C TYR A 289 -14.70 -12.16 -11.13
N ASN A 290 -15.07 -11.03 -10.53
CA ASN A 290 -16.25 -10.25 -10.87
C ASN A 290 -15.85 -8.78 -11.00
N LYS A 291 -16.58 -8.01 -11.81
CA LYS A 291 -16.28 -6.61 -12.10
C LYS A 291 -16.32 -5.73 -10.83
N ASP A 292 -17.08 -6.13 -9.81
CA ASP A 292 -17.11 -5.52 -8.48
C ASP A 292 -15.70 -5.35 -7.87
N MET A 293 -14.80 -6.27 -8.17
CA MET A 293 -13.41 -6.24 -7.68
C MET A 293 -12.58 -5.09 -8.27
N GLN A 294 -13.10 -4.30 -9.21
CA GLN A 294 -12.42 -3.07 -9.66
C GLN A 294 -12.37 -1.99 -8.59
N GLU A 295 -13.35 -1.99 -7.67
CA GLU A 295 -13.40 -1.06 -6.54
C GLU A 295 -12.23 -1.23 -5.55
N ASP A 296 -11.55 -2.39 -5.55
CA ASP A 296 -10.44 -2.69 -4.66
C ASP A 296 -9.27 -1.70 -4.79
N LYS A 297 -9.02 -1.20 -6.00
CA LYS A 297 -7.85 -0.37 -6.35
C LYS A 297 -7.99 1.04 -5.80
N GLU A 298 -9.10 1.71 -6.10
CA GLU A 298 -9.34 3.08 -5.66
C GLU A 298 -9.37 3.16 -4.14
N LEU A 299 -10.05 2.21 -3.49
CA LEU A 299 -10.13 2.13 -2.04
C LEU A 299 -8.75 1.93 -1.40
N ALA A 300 -7.93 1.02 -1.95
CA ALA A 300 -6.61 0.73 -1.40
C ALA A 300 -5.64 1.89 -1.62
N PHE A 301 -5.64 2.52 -2.79
CA PHE A 301 -4.77 3.64 -3.12
C PHE A 301 -5.11 4.86 -2.26
N ASP A 302 -6.40 5.22 -2.19
CA ASP A 302 -6.87 6.35 -1.41
C ASP A 302 -6.60 6.20 0.09
N ALA A 303 -6.84 5.01 0.63
CA ALA A 303 -6.57 4.73 2.05
C ALA A 303 -5.08 4.83 2.38
N PHE A 304 -4.22 4.30 1.51
CA PHE A 304 -2.77 4.39 1.70
C PHE A 304 -2.28 5.84 1.61
N ASP A 305 -2.66 6.56 0.56
CA ASP A 305 -2.26 7.96 0.36
C ASP A 305 -2.76 8.85 1.51
N THR A 306 -3.99 8.59 1.98
CA THR A 306 -4.55 9.30 3.15
C THR A 306 -3.79 9.01 4.45
N ALA A 307 -3.41 7.75 4.68
CA ALA A 307 -2.68 7.38 5.88
C ALA A 307 -1.22 7.84 5.86
N LYS A 308 -0.61 7.91 4.69
CA LYS A 308 0.77 8.36 4.50
C LYS A 308 0.92 9.89 4.67
N GLY A 309 -0.02 10.67 4.16
CA GLY A 309 -0.04 12.14 4.24
C GLY A 309 -0.36 12.68 5.61
#